data_8aedd16091750eb3b3f5563ed2967b91
#
_entry.id   8aedd16091750eb3b3f5563ed2967b91
#
_cell.length_a   1.000
_cell.length_b   1.000
_cell.length_c   1.000
_cell.angle_alpha   90.00
_cell.angle_beta   90.00
_cell.angle_gamma   90.00
#
_symmetry.space_group_name_H-M   'P 1'
#
loop_
_entity.id
_entity.type
_entity.pdbx_description
1 polymer ?
#
loop_
_entity_poly.entity_id
_entity_poly.type
_entity_poly.pdbx_seq_one_letter_code
_entity_poly.pdbx_strand_id
1 'polypeptide(L)'
;MKRILIIGTGSIGERHLRCFMNTGRAIAGIVEINAELRIAVAQRYGITVSHDSLEGALEGKWDAAVIAVPAQLHIPIAHKLADAGIPMLIEKPLSTTLQGIDELIRKVRDSGLPSAVAYVYRHHPLFEKLREMFHSGPFGRLLELIYVSGQNFPHYRPAYRDIYYARHETGGGALQDAMSHHLNLGEWLAGPIDRISVDASHQHLDGVQVEDTVHILARHGEVLASYSLNQYQPQPEQMLTLVCERGMLR
;
A
#
# COMPACT_ATOMS: atom_id res chain seq x y z
N MET A 1 9.07 -25.51 -1.66
CA MET A 1 8.52 -24.22 -2.14
C MET A 1 7.41 -23.80 -1.18
N LYS A 2 7.28 -22.50 -0.89
CA LYS A 2 6.22 -21.95 -0.04
C LYS A 2 4.89 -21.86 -0.78
N ARG A 3 3.79 -22.17 -0.11
CA ARG A 3 2.44 -22.07 -0.68
C ARG A 3 1.85 -20.70 -0.32
N ILE A 4 1.62 -19.86 -1.33
CA ILE A 4 1.11 -18.49 -1.16
C ILE A 4 -0.30 -18.39 -1.73
N LEU A 5 -1.25 -17.90 -0.93
CA LEU A 5 -2.62 -17.61 -1.37
C LEU A 5 -2.73 -16.16 -1.79
N ILE A 6 -3.15 -15.90 -3.04
CA ILE A 6 -3.46 -14.56 -3.52
C ILE A 6 -4.98 -14.37 -3.49
N ILE A 7 -5.46 -13.45 -2.68
CA ILE A 7 -6.88 -13.17 -2.47
C ILE A 7 -7.24 -11.90 -3.23
N GLY A 8 -8.02 -12.04 -4.29
CA GLY A 8 -8.27 -11.03 -5.32
C GLY A 8 -7.20 -11.06 -6.40
N THR A 9 -7.60 -11.23 -7.67
CA THR A 9 -6.71 -11.30 -8.83
C THR A 9 -6.92 -10.15 -9.81
N GLY A 10 -7.40 -9.01 -9.32
CA GLY A 10 -7.35 -7.75 -10.05
C GLY A 10 -5.90 -7.34 -10.37
N SER A 11 -5.71 -6.17 -10.95
CA SER A 11 -4.40 -5.68 -11.43
C SER A 11 -3.26 -5.84 -10.42
N ILE A 12 -3.49 -5.50 -9.14
CA ILE A 12 -2.44 -5.59 -8.12
C ILE A 12 -2.25 -7.02 -7.62
N GLY A 13 -3.33 -7.80 -7.47
CA GLY A 13 -3.24 -9.20 -7.08
C GLY A 13 -2.51 -10.05 -8.13
N GLU A 14 -2.80 -9.83 -9.42
CA GLU A 14 -2.07 -10.47 -10.52
C GLU A 14 -0.58 -10.07 -10.53
N ARG A 15 -0.26 -8.82 -10.17
CA ARG A 15 1.12 -8.39 -10.00
C ARG A 15 1.82 -9.13 -8.85
N HIS A 16 1.19 -9.28 -7.69
CA HIS A 16 1.73 -10.06 -6.58
C HIS A 16 1.94 -11.52 -6.98
N LEU A 17 0.94 -12.13 -7.61
CA LEU A 17 1.04 -13.50 -8.13
C LEU A 17 2.30 -13.68 -8.98
N ARG A 18 2.47 -12.83 -9.99
CA ARG A 18 3.64 -12.85 -10.87
C ARG A 18 4.95 -12.64 -10.12
N CYS A 19 4.99 -11.69 -9.18
CA CYS A 19 6.19 -11.42 -8.39
C CYS A 19 6.59 -12.63 -7.55
N PHE A 20 5.66 -13.27 -6.84
CA PHE A 20 5.97 -14.46 -6.03
C PHE A 20 6.42 -15.64 -6.89
N MET A 21 5.73 -15.91 -8.01
CA MET A 21 6.12 -16.99 -8.93
C MET A 21 7.52 -16.77 -9.52
N ASN A 22 7.85 -15.54 -9.92
CA ASN A 22 9.16 -15.20 -10.49
C ASN A 22 10.32 -15.38 -9.50
N THR A 23 10.06 -15.47 -8.20
CA THR A 23 11.11 -15.79 -7.23
C THR A 23 11.63 -17.23 -7.36
N GLY A 24 10.88 -18.13 -8.00
CA GLY A 24 11.15 -19.57 -8.01
C GLY A 24 11.04 -20.26 -6.64
N ARG A 25 10.61 -19.52 -5.60
CA ARG A 25 10.54 -19.99 -4.20
C ARG A 25 9.13 -20.30 -3.73
N ALA A 26 8.11 -19.91 -4.52
CA ALA A 26 6.70 -20.04 -4.17
C ALA A 26 5.89 -20.76 -5.25
N ILE A 27 4.88 -21.48 -4.82
CA ILE A 27 3.74 -21.91 -5.65
C ILE A 27 2.51 -21.16 -5.15
N ALA A 28 1.67 -20.72 -6.10
CA ALA A 28 0.53 -19.90 -5.76
C ALA A 28 -0.79 -20.65 -5.92
N GLY A 29 -1.74 -20.33 -5.04
CA GLY A 29 -3.17 -20.52 -5.27
C GLY A 29 -3.87 -19.17 -5.29
N ILE A 30 -5.06 -19.12 -5.85
CA ILE A 30 -5.83 -17.89 -6.00
C ILE A 30 -7.24 -18.01 -5.43
N VAL A 31 -7.75 -16.90 -4.91
CA VAL A 31 -9.18 -16.69 -4.61
C VAL A 31 -9.67 -15.52 -5.46
N GLU A 32 -10.67 -15.76 -6.30
CA GLU A 32 -11.31 -14.73 -7.12
C GLU A 32 -12.79 -15.06 -7.33
N ILE A 33 -13.65 -14.13 -6.95
CA ILE A 33 -15.11 -14.32 -7.06
C ILE A 33 -15.62 -14.24 -8.50
N ASN A 34 -14.97 -13.45 -9.34
CA ASN A 34 -15.29 -13.37 -10.75
C ASN A 34 -14.78 -14.63 -11.48
N ALA A 35 -15.69 -15.47 -11.94
CA ALA A 35 -15.37 -16.75 -12.56
C ALA A 35 -14.52 -16.61 -13.82
N GLU A 36 -14.84 -15.63 -14.68
CA GLU A 36 -14.10 -15.41 -15.93
C GLU A 36 -12.66 -14.97 -15.64
N LEU A 37 -12.47 -14.00 -14.72
CA LEU A 37 -11.16 -13.53 -14.31
C LEU A 37 -10.36 -14.65 -13.65
N ARG A 38 -10.98 -15.42 -12.75
CA ARG A 38 -10.35 -16.56 -12.08
C ARG A 38 -9.81 -17.58 -13.08
N ILE A 39 -10.62 -17.98 -14.06
CA ILE A 39 -10.22 -18.93 -15.11
C ILE A 39 -9.10 -18.35 -15.96
N ALA A 40 -9.24 -17.09 -16.41
CA ALA A 40 -8.23 -16.44 -17.25
C ALA A 40 -6.87 -16.33 -16.57
N VAL A 41 -6.85 -15.92 -15.29
CA VAL A 41 -5.62 -15.80 -14.51
C VAL A 41 -5.03 -17.18 -14.24
N ALA A 42 -5.85 -18.16 -13.86
CA ALA A 42 -5.39 -19.53 -13.62
C ALA A 42 -4.72 -20.12 -14.87
N GLN A 43 -5.32 -19.96 -16.03
CA GLN A 43 -4.76 -20.42 -17.30
C GLN A 43 -3.47 -19.70 -17.67
N ARG A 44 -3.44 -18.36 -17.53
CA ARG A 44 -2.28 -17.52 -17.88
C ARG A 44 -1.03 -17.89 -17.11
N TYR A 45 -1.19 -18.24 -15.84
CA TYR A 45 -0.06 -18.54 -14.93
C TYR A 45 0.08 -20.01 -14.57
N GLY A 46 -0.72 -20.91 -15.15
CA GLY A 46 -0.66 -22.33 -14.84
C GLY A 46 -1.05 -22.67 -13.40
N ILE A 47 -1.96 -21.91 -12.80
CA ILE A 47 -2.42 -22.11 -11.42
C ILE A 47 -3.36 -23.32 -11.36
N THR A 48 -2.99 -24.30 -10.56
CA THR A 48 -3.78 -25.54 -10.38
C THR A 48 -4.74 -25.48 -9.19
N VAL A 49 -4.57 -24.52 -8.29
CA VAL A 49 -5.40 -24.35 -7.09
C VAL A 49 -6.09 -22.99 -7.16
N SER A 50 -7.39 -22.98 -7.44
CA SER A 50 -8.19 -21.76 -7.52
C SER A 50 -9.54 -21.96 -6.83
N HIS A 51 -9.97 -20.94 -6.08
CA HIS A 51 -11.20 -20.95 -5.30
C HIS A 51 -12.06 -19.73 -5.65
N ASP A 52 -13.36 -19.87 -5.57
CA ASP A 52 -14.34 -18.77 -5.73
C ASP A 52 -14.67 -18.08 -4.39
N SER A 53 -14.25 -18.68 -3.28
CA SER A 53 -14.48 -18.19 -1.93
C SER A 53 -13.23 -18.34 -1.05
N LEU A 54 -13.12 -17.47 -0.05
CA LEU A 54 -12.06 -17.56 0.94
C LEU A 54 -12.23 -18.83 1.81
N GLU A 55 -13.46 -19.16 2.17
CA GLU A 55 -13.80 -20.31 2.97
C GLU A 55 -13.26 -21.61 2.34
N GLY A 56 -13.54 -21.82 1.06
CA GLY A 56 -13.01 -22.99 0.34
C GLY A 56 -11.48 -23.00 0.26
N ALA A 57 -10.86 -21.82 0.16
CA ALA A 57 -9.39 -21.74 0.16
C ALA A 57 -8.77 -22.05 1.51
N LEU A 58 -9.45 -21.70 2.62
CA LEU A 58 -8.95 -21.93 3.98
C LEU A 58 -8.99 -23.41 4.42
N GLU A 59 -9.65 -24.29 3.69
CA GLU A 59 -9.54 -25.75 3.89
C GLU A 59 -8.14 -26.27 3.51
N GLY A 60 -7.41 -25.50 2.69
CA GLY A 60 -6.03 -25.79 2.29
C GLY A 60 -4.99 -25.33 3.31
N LYS A 61 -3.74 -25.79 3.12
CA LYS A 61 -2.60 -25.31 3.91
C LYS A 61 -1.84 -24.25 3.16
N TRP A 62 -1.64 -23.08 3.77
CA TRP A 62 -0.92 -21.95 3.21
C TRP A 62 0.18 -21.48 4.14
N ASP A 63 1.35 -21.17 3.58
CA ASP A 63 2.47 -20.59 4.34
C ASP A 63 2.30 -19.08 4.54
N ALA A 64 1.60 -18.40 3.64
CA ALA A 64 1.19 -17.00 3.76
C ALA A 64 0.08 -16.66 2.75
N ALA A 65 -0.57 -15.51 2.95
CA ALA A 65 -1.55 -14.97 2.03
C ALA A 65 -1.26 -13.51 1.67
N VAL A 66 -1.72 -13.08 0.49
CA VAL A 66 -1.75 -11.68 0.08
C VAL A 66 -3.21 -11.27 -0.08
N ILE A 67 -3.61 -10.19 0.59
CA ILE A 67 -4.94 -9.61 0.47
C ILE A 67 -4.85 -8.46 -0.55
N ALA A 68 -5.46 -8.64 -1.72
CA ALA A 68 -5.41 -7.70 -2.85
C ALA A 68 -6.81 -7.44 -3.44
N VAL A 69 -7.80 -7.43 -2.58
CA VAL A 69 -9.20 -7.08 -2.84
C VAL A 69 -9.44 -5.58 -2.62
N PRO A 70 -10.64 -5.03 -2.87
CA PRO A 70 -10.98 -3.65 -2.47
C PRO A 70 -10.78 -3.40 -0.97
N ALA A 71 -10.31 -2.19 -0.62
CA ALA A 71 -9.78 -1.85 0.69
C ALA A 71 -10.76 -2.06 1.86
N GLN A 72 -12.07 -1.88 1.65
CA GLN A 72 -13.11 -2.12 2.67
C GLN A 72 -13.22 -3.60 3.09
N LEU A 73 -12.65 -4.52 2.31
CA LEU A 73 -12.67 -5.96 2.60
C LEU A 73 -11.38 -6.44 3.29
N HIS A 74 -10.36 -5.60 3.41
CA HIS A 74 -9.06 -6.02 3.96
C HIS A 74 -9.17 -6.53 5.39
N ILE A 75 -9.77 -5.75 6.28
CA ILE A 75 -9.85 -6.09 7.71
C ILE A 75 -10.69 -7.35 7.98
N PRO A 76 -11.90 -7.52 7.41
CA PRO A 76 -12.66 -8.76 7.56
C PRO A 76 -11.90 -10.02 7.10
N ILE A 77 -11.18 -9.94 5.98
CA ILE A 77 -10.37 -11.05 5.47
C ILE A 77 -9.15 -11.28 6.36
N ALA A 78 -8.48 -10.22 6.80
CA ALA A 78 -7.32 -10.31 7.68
C ALA A 78 -7.65 -11.00 9.02
N HIS A 79 -8.83 -10.75 9.59
CA HIS A 79 -9.31 -11.47 10.78
C HIS A 79 -9.44 -12.97 10.52
N LYS A 80 -10.03 -13.39 9.40
CA LYS A 80 -10.17 -14.81 9.05
C LYS A 80 -8.81 -15.49 8.86
N LEU A 81 -7.84 -14.80 8.22
CA LEU A 81 -6.48 -15.30 8.07
C LEU A 81 -5.76 -15.42 9.43
N ALA A 82 -5.94 -14.42 10.31
CA ALA A 82 -5.36 -14.44 11.64
C ALA A 82 -5.93 -15.59 12.49
N ASP A 83 -7.25 -15.86 12.40
CA ASP A 83 -7.90 -17.00 13.05
C ASP A 83 -7.37 -18.34 12.52
N ALA A 84 -7.03 -18.40 11.24
CA ALA A 84 -6.43 -19.58 10.61
C ALA A 84 -4.90 -19.68 10.83
N GLY A 85 -4.27 -18.70 11.52
CA GLY A 85 -2.84 -18.68 11.76
C GLY A 85 -2.00 -18.49 10.50
N ILE A 86 -2.54 -17.83 9.47
CA ILE A 86 -1.88 -17.63 8.18
C ILE A 86 -1.22 -16.24 8.13
N PRO A 87 0.13 -16.16 8.03
CA PRO A 87 0.85 -14.90 7.79
C PRO A 87 0.31 -14.13 6.60
N MET A 88 0.28 -12.78 6.69
CA MET A 88 -0.39 -12.01 5.65
C MET A 88 0.35 -10.75 5.22
N LEU A 89 0.27 -10.45 3.92
CA LEU A 89 0.57 -9.15 3.33
C LEU A 89 -0.75 -8.53 2.87
N ILE A 90 -1.07 -7.35 3.39
CA ILE A 90 -2.32 -6.64 3.09
C ILE A 90 -2.01 -5.47 2.17
N GLU A 91 -2.73 -5.33 1.07
CA GLU A 91 -2.58 -4.15 0.21
C GLU A 91 -2.97 -2.86 0.91
N LYS A 92 -2.39 -1.77 0.43
CA LYS A 92 -2.72 -0.41 0.90
C LYS A 92 -4.01 0.11 0.20
N PRO A 93 -4.76 1.01 0.83
CA PRO A 93 -4.67 1.36 2.26
C PRO A 93 -5.09 0.15 3.12
N LEU A 94 -4.61 0.10 4.36
CA LEU A 94 -4.95 -1.02 5.27
C LEU A 94 -6.47 -1.19 5.41
N SER A 95 -7.19 -0.09 5.46
CA SER A 95 -8.65 -0.04 5.57
C SER A 95 -9.17 1.32 5.12
N THR A 96 -10.47 1.42 4.86
CA THR A 96 -11.19 2.68 4.65
C THR A 96 -11.83 3.22 5.93
N THR A 97 -11.77 2.47 7.04
CA THR A 97 -12.28 2.85 8.35
C THR A 97 -11.34 2.35 9.46
N LEU A 98 -11.54 2.81 10.70
CA LEU A 98 -10.79 2.32 11.86
C LEU A 98 -11.39 1.05 12.48
N GLN A 99 -12.57 0.62 12.03
CA GLN A 99 -13.28 -0.51 12.61
C GLN A 99 -12.47 -1.83 12.47
N GLY A 100 -12.30 -2.53 13.58
CA GLY A 100 -11.64 -3.84 13.65
C GLY A 100 -10.11 -3.80 13.60
N ILE A 101 -9.47 -2.63 13.36
CA ILE A 101 -8.01 -2.52 13.23
C ILE A 101 -7.32 -2.84 14.56
N ASP A 102 -7.76 -2.24 15.68
CA ASP A 102 -7.15 -2.47 17.00
C ASP A 102 -7.27 -3.93 17.44
N GLU A 103 -8.39 -4.57 17.11
CA GLU A 103 -8.59 -6.00 17.38
C GLU A 103 -7.63 -6.86 16.55
N LEU A 104 -7.48 -6.56 15.26
CA LEU A 104 -6.54 -7.25 14.39
C LEU A 104 -5.10 -7.08 14.88
N ILE A 105 -4.70 -5.86 15.27
CA ILE A 105 -3.36 -5.58 15.81
C ILE A 105 -3.09 -6.41 17.07
N ARG A 106 -4.05 -6.48 18.00
CA ARG A 106 -3.92 -7.34 19.19
C ARG A 106 -3.77 -8.80 18.79
N LYS A 107 -4.66 -9.29 17.92
CA LYS A 107 -4.68 -10.70 17.49
C LYS A 107 -3.36 -11.14 16.86
N VAL A 108 -2.81 -10.36 15.92
CA VAL A 108 -1.54 -10.69 15.25
C VAL A 108 -0.33 -10.55 16.19
N ARG A 109 -0.36 -9.59 17.12
CA ARG A 109 0.69 -9.41 18.13
C ARG A 109 0.71 -10.57 19.10
N ASP A 110 -0.43 -10.94 19.68
CA ASP A 110 -0.55 -11.96 20.71
C ASP A 110 -0.21 -13.37 20.15
N SER A 111 -0.52 -13.61 18.88
CA SER A 111 -0.16 -14.86 18.18
C SER A 111 1.26 -14.86 17.59
N GLY A 112 1.96 -13.72 17.58
CA GLY A 112 3.25 -13.57 16.90
C GLY A 112 3.17 -13.78 15.38
N LEU A 113 1.99 -13.57 14.77
CA LEU A 113 1.74 -13.85 13.37
C LEU A 113 2.38 -12.78 12.47
N PRO A 114 3.31 -13.15 11.56
CA PRO A 114 3.91 -12.19 10.62
C PRO A 114 2.83 -11.54 9.75
N SER A 115 2.69 -10.21 9.88
CA SER A 115 1.70 -9.44 9.14
C SER A 115 2.28 -8.09 8.73
N ALA A 116 2.00 -7.64 7.52
CA ALA A 116 2.49 -6.37 6.99
C ALA A 116 1.49 -5.73 6.03
N VAL A 117 1.59 -4.40 5.88
CA VAL A 117 0.89 -3.64 4.83
C VAL A 117 1.85 -3.35 3.69
N ALA A 118 1.39 -3.45 2.45
CA ALA A 118 2.20 -3.35 1.23
C ALA A 118 2.65 -1.91 0.90
N TYR A 119 3.29 -1.23 1.85
CA TYR A 119 3.92 0.07 1.62
C TYR A 119 5.28 -0.12 0.97
N VAL A 120 5.28 -0.19 -0.36
CA VAL A 120 6.42 -0.59 -1.19
C VAL A 120 7.64 0.34 -1.11
N TYR A 121 7.47 1.59 -0.70
CA TYR A 121 8.58 2.55 -0.62
C TYR A 121 9.65 2.16 0.40
N ARG A 122 9.28 1.46 1.47
CA ARG A 122 10.24 0.93 2.46
C ARG A 122 11.23 -0.08 1.88
N HIS A 123 10.86 -0.72 0.76
CA HIS A 123 11.66 -1.73 0.06
C HIS A 123 12.13 -1.27 -1.32
N HIS A 124 11.99 0.03 -1.61
CA HIS A 124 12.54 0.59 -2.84
C HIS A 124 14.03 0.89 -2.65
N PRO A 125 14.92 0.37 -3.51
CA PRO A 125 16.37 0.48 -3.32
C PRO A 125 16.87 1.91 -3.10
N LEU A 126 16.26 2.89 -3.78
CA LEU A 126 16.60 4.30 -3.59
C LEU A 126 16.32 4.77 -2.16
N PHE A 127 15.14 4.45 -1.62
CA PHE A 127 14.77 4.90 -0.27
C PHE A 127 15.50 4.12 0.83
N GLU A 128 15.81 2.85 0.61
CA GLU A 128 16.69 2.08 1.50
C GLU A 128 18.08 2.71 1.56
N LYS A 129 18.64 3.08 0.39
CA LYS A 129 19.95 3.75 0.32
C LYS A 129 19.92 5.14 0.95
N LEU A 130 18.86 5.93 0.70
CA LEU A 130 18.67 7.23 1.33
C LEU A 130 18.66 7.10 2.86
N ARG A 131 17.93 6.14 3.39
CA ARG A 131 17.85 5.88 4.84
C ARG A 131 19.18 5.45 5.41
N GLU A 132 19.90 4.55 4.74
CA GLU A 132 21.26 4.14 5.12
C GLU A 132 22.18 5.35 5.20
N MET A 133 22.24 6.17 4.15
CA MET A 133 23.07 7.38 4.10
C MET A 133 22.71 8.36 5.19
N PHE A 134 21.42 8.57 5.46
CA PHE A 134 20.95 9.45 6.51
C PHE A 134 21.42 8.97 7.91
N HIS A 135 21.25 7.67 8.21
CA HIS A 135 21.57 7.13 9.54
C HIS A 135 23.07 6.91 9.77
N SER A 136 23.86 6.62 8.73
CA SER A 136 25.30 6.35 8.84
C SER A 136 26.19 7.53 8.46
N GLY A 137 25.61 8.54 7.82
CA GLY A 137 26.37 9.68 7.30
C GLY A 137 26.60 10.80 8.31
N PRO A 138 27.37 11.81 7.93
CA PRO A 138 27.77 12.92 8.80
C PRO A 138 26.73 14.02 8.93
N PHE A 139 25.46 13.74 8.57
CA PHE A 139 24.44 14.78 8.39
C PHE A 139 23.89 15.37 9.70
N GLY A 140 23.98 14.64 10.81
CA GLY A 140 23.37 15.05 12.08
C GLY A 140 21.88 14.78 12.15
N ARG A 141 21.17 15.49 13.02
CA ARG A 141 19.72 15.32 13.18
C ARG A 141 18.98 15.78 11.93
N LEU A 142 17.87 15.10 11.60
CA LEU A 142 16.90 15.58 10.63
C LEU A 142 16.12 16.75 11.25
N LEU A 143 16.02 17.84 10.52
CA LEU A 143 15.32 19.05 10.94
C LEU A 143 14.02 19.23 10.15
N GLU A 144 14.07 18.95 8.84
CA GLU A 144 12.94 19.12 7.95
C GLU A 144 12.88 18.00 6.89
N LEU A 145 11.66 17.55 6.59
CA LEU A 145 11.35 16.64 5.50
C LEU A 145 10.38 17.32 4.54
N ILE A 146 10.75 17.40 3.25
CA ILE A 146 9.92 18.00 2.20
C ILE A 146 9.68 16.94 1.13
N TYR A 147 8.41 16.61 0.87
CA TYR A 147 8.06 15.67 -0.18
C TYR A 147 7.06 16.29 -1.15
N VAL A 148 7.49 16.46 -2.40
CA VAL A 148 6.67 16.97 -3.50
C VAL A 148 6.47 15.84 -4.50
N SER A 149 5.22 15.62 -4.90
CA SER A 149 4.85 14.61 -5.88
C SER A 149 3.73 15.12 -6.78
N GLY A 150 3.85 14.84 -8.06
CA GLY A 150 2.83 15.10 -9.04
C GLY A 150 2.85 14.08 -10.16
N GLN A 151 1.69 13.69 -10.66
CA GLN A 151 1.59 12.73 -11.75
C GLN A 151 0.37 13.00 -12.63
N ASN A 152 0.44 12.56 -13.89
CA ASN A 152 -0.73 12.51 -14.76
C ASN A 152 -1.48 11.20 -14.54
N PHE A 153 -2.32 11.15 -13.51
CA PHE A 153 -3.04 9.93 -13.12
C PHE A 153 -3.92 9.36 -14.24
N PRO A 154 -4.69 10.19 -15.00
CA PRO A 154 -5.45 9.71 -16.16
C PRO A 154 -4.61 9.00 -17.21
N HIS A 155 -3.37 9.40 -17.42
CA HIS A 155 -2.46 8.74 -18.35
C HIS A 155 -2.07 7.33 -17.87
N TYR A 156 -1.81 7.17 -16.58
CA TYR A 156 -1.41 5.88 -15.99
C TYR A 156 -2.60 4.97 -15.67
N ARG A 157 -3.78 5.55 -15.43
CA ARG A 157 -5.02 4.85 -15.07
C ARG A 157 -6.20 5.43 -15.86
N PRO A 158 -6.30 5.19 -17.17
CA PRO A 158 -7.38 5.76 -18.00
C PRO A 158 -8.79 5.43 -17.50
N ALA A 159 -8.97 4.24 -16.88
CA ALA A 159 -10.24 3.80 -16.33
C ALA A 159 -10.50 4.28 -14.88
N TYR A 160 -9.83 5.33 -14.40
CA TYR A 160 -9.91 5.77 -12.99
C TYR A 160 -11.34 6.11 -12.53
N ARG A 161 -12.23 6.46 -13.45
CA ARG A 161 -13.64 6.75 -13.17
C ARG A 161 -14.46 5.52 -12.82
N ASP A 162 -14.05 4.35 -13.32
CA ASP A 162 -14.80 3.09 -13.25
C ASP A 162 -14.23 2.11 -12.22
N ILE A 163 -13.12 2.47 -11.58
CA ILE A 163 -12.43 1.61 -10.61
C ILE A 163 -12.56 2.17 -9.18
N TYR A 164 -11.94 1.48 -8.22
CA TYR A 164 -11.94 1.84 -6.79
C TYR A 164 -11.58 3.30 -6.52
N TYR A 165 -10.78 3.94 -7.38
CA TYR A 165 -10.29 5.31 -7.21
C TYR A 165 -11.40 6.35 -7.15
N ALA A 166 -12.54 6.11 -7.78
CA ALA A 166 -13.64 7.07 -7.89
C ALA A 166 -14.38 7.35 -6.56
N ARG A 167 -14.13 6.57 -5.49
CA ARG A 167 -14.90 6.63 -4.24
C ARG A 167 -14.00 6.42 -3.02
N HIS A 168 -14.19 7.23 -1.98
CA HIS A 168 -13.48 7.08 -0.71
C HIS A 168 -13.78 5.75 -0.02
N GLU A 169 -15.02 5.25 -0.12
CA GLU A 169 -15.45 4.01 0.52
C GLU A 169 -14.70 2.77 0.00
N THR A 170 -14.12 2.87 -1.19
CA THR A 170 -13.33 1.79 -1.81
C THR A 170 -11.83 2.01 -1.75
N GLY A 171 -11.38 3.08 -1.09
CA GLY A 171 -9.96 3.42 -0.97
C GLY A 171 -9.48 4.42 -2.03
N GLY A 172 -10.41 5.15 -2.66
CA GLY A 172 -10.10 6.14 -3.69
C GLY A 172 -9.73 7.53 -3.15
N GLY A 173 -9.36 8.41 -4.08
CA GLY A 173 -8.84 9.73 -3.79
C GLY A 173 -7.33 9.74 -3.57
N ALA A 174 -6.73 10.90 -3.76
CA ALA A 174 -5.27 11.10 -3.68
C ALA A 174 -4.70 10.76 -2.29
N LEU A 175 -5.47 11.01 -1.21
CA LEU A 175 -5.07 10.70 0.16
C LEU A 175 -4.86 9.20 0.35
N GLN A 176 -5.89 8.39 0.05
CA GLN A 176 -5.85 6.96 0.29
C GLN A 176 -4.98 6.23 -0.73
N ASP A 177 -5.06 6.63 -2.00
CA ASP A 177 -4.35 5.93 -3.08
C ASP A 177 -2.85 6.20 -3.05
N ALA A 178 -2.41 7.45 -2.92
CA ALA A 178 -1.01 7.83 -3.10
C ALA A 178 -0.36 8.48 -1.87
N MET A 179 -1.02 9.46 -1.22
CA MET A 179 -0.42 10.18 -0.09
C MET A 179 -0.10 9.27 1.09
N SER A 180 -0.87 8.21 1.30
CA SER A 180 -0.60 7.19 2.33
C SER A 180 0.80 6.56 2.20
N HIS A 181 1.33 6.39 0.98
CA HIS A 181 2.70 5.94 0.75
C HIS A 181 3.73 6.98 1.20
N HIS A 182 3.46 8.27 0.94
CA HIS A 182 4.37 9.36 1.32
C HIS A 182 4.44 9.53 2.82
N LEU A 183 3.28 9.51 3.50
CA LEU A 183 3.23 9.57 4.98
C LEU A 183 3.94 8.37 5.61
N ASN A 184 3.71 7.16 5.09
CA ASN A 184 4.39 5.96 5.58
C ASN A 184 5.91 6.00 5.37
N LEU A 185 6.39 6.57 4.26
CA LEU A 185 7.82 6.80 4.03
C LEU A 185 8.36 7.83 5.01
N GLY A 186 7.62 8.93 5.25
CA GLY A 186 8.00 9.95 6.22
C GLY A 186 8.13 9.39 7.62
N GLU A 187 7.17 8.60 8.08
CA GLU A 187 7.27 7.93 9.39
C GLU A 187 8.45 6.95 9.48
N TRP A 188 8.79 6.27 8.39
CA TRP A 188 9.93 5.36 8.36
C TRP A 188 11.29 6.08 8.43
N LEU A 189 11.35 7.33 7.94
CA LEU A 189 12.56 8.16 7.96
C LEU A 189 12.67 9.03 9.20
N ALA A 190 11.57 9.65 9.63
CA ALA A 190 11.54 10.70 10.65
C ALA A 190 10.87 10.27 11.98
N GLY A 191 10.26 9.08 12.04
CA GLY A 191 9.49 8.61 13.20
C GLY A 191 8.00 8.91 13.09
N PRO A 192 7.20 8.54 14.11
CA PRO A 192 5.74 8.70 14.09
C PRO A 192 5.30 10.15 13.91
N ILE A 193 4.12 10.33 13.30
CA ILE A 193 3.46 11.64 13.18
C ILE A 193 2.73 11.96 14.48
N ASP A 194 3.08 13.09 15.12
CA ASP A 194 2.43 13.57 16.35
C ASP A 194 1.31 14.58 16.07
N ARG A 195 1.47 15.38 15.01
CA ARG A 195 0.51 16.40 14.62
C ARG A 195 0.46 16.52 13.12
N ILE A 196 -0.75 16.71 12.59
CA ILE A 196 -1.01 16.84 11.16
C ILE A 196 -2.04 17.95 10.90
N SER A 197 -1.83 18.72 9.84
CA SER A 197 -2.79 19.67 9.27
C SER A 197 -2.89 19.38 7.78
N VAL A 198 -4.11 19.23 7.28
CA VAL A 198 -4.37 18.77 5.90
C VAL A 198 -5.28 19.77 5.19
N ASP A 199 -4.91 20.11 3.96
CA ASP A 199 -5.77 20.74 2.98
C ASP A 199 -5.84 19.84 1.75
N ALA A 200 -7.04 19.36 1.43
CA ALA A 200 -7.26 18.43 0.33
C ALA A 200 -8.53 18.80 -0.42
N SER A 201 -8.46 18.80 -1.74
CA SER A 201 -9.58 19.19 -2.58
C SER A 201 -9.56 18.51 -3.93
N HIS A 202 -10.73 18.45 -4.57
CA HIS A 202 -10.87 18.12 -5.97
C HIS A 202 -10.63 19.38 -6.80
N GLN A 203 -9.64 19.36 -7.70
CA GLN A 203 -9.26 20.50 -8.51
C GLN A 203 -9.51 20.28 -10.01
N HIS A 204 -9.30 19.08 -10.53
CA HIS A 204 -9.19 18.91 -11.98
C HIS A 204 -9.74 17.61 -12.56
N LEU A 205 -9.62 16.46 -11.89
CA LEU A 205 -9.94 15.17 -12.50
C LEU A 205 -11.43 15.01 -12.84
N ASP A 206 -11.77 14.96 -14.12
CA ASP A 206 -13.15 14.81 -14.58
C ASP A 206 -13.77 13.47 -14.15
N GLY A 207 -15.10 13.51 -13.88
CA GLY A 207 -15.93 12.31 -13.65
C GLY A 207 -15.75 11.64 -12.30
N VAL A 208 -15.00 12.27 -11.37
CA VAL A 208 -14.88 11.85 -9.97
C VAL A 208 -15.07 13.06 -9.06
N GLN A 209 -15.38 12.82 -7.78
CA GLN A 209 -15.54 13.87 -6.77
C GLN A 209 -14.55 13.73 -5.60
N VAL A 210 -13.72 12.70 -5.63
CA VAL A 210 -12.65 12.51 -4.65
C VAL A 210 -11.56 13.56 -4.84
N GLU A 211 -10.80 13.87 -3.81
CA GLU A 211 -9.68 14.80 -3.88
C GLU A 211 -8.59 14.26 -4.82
N ASP A 212 -8.03 15.14 -5.63
CA ASP A 212 -6.90 14.90 -6.53
C ASP A 212 -5.67 15.75 -6.17
N THR A 213 -5.83 16.62 -5.17
CA THR A 213 -4.80 17.51 -4.66
C THR A 213 -4.78 17.46 -3.14
N VAL A 214 -3.59 17.28 -2.57
CA VAL A 214 -3.39 17.17 -1.12
C VAL A 214 -2.14 17.91 -0.69
N HIS A 215 -2.27 18.79 0.30
CA HIS A 215 -1.18 19.43 1.00
C HIS A 215 -1.23 19.09 2.49
N ILE A 216 -0.11 18.67 3.05
CA ILE A 216 -0.03 18.27 4.45
C ILE A 216 1.18 18.95 5.11
N LEU A 217 0.93 19.55 6.28
CA LEU A 217 1.97 19.92 7.23
C LEU A 217 1.92 18.95 8.41
N ALA A 218 3.05 18.35 8.75
CA ALA A 218 3.15 17.36 9.81
C ALA A 218 4.30 17.63 10.76
N ARG A 219 4.20 17.04 11.96
CA ARG A 219 5.27 16.93 12.94
C ARG A 219 5.60 15.46 13.18
N HIS A 220 6.89 15.13 13.13
CA HIS A 220 7.45 13.87 13.56
C HIS A 220 8.41 14.14 14.74
N GLY A 221 7.83 14.29 15.94
CA GLY A 221 8.57 14.80 17.08
C GLY A 221 9.06 16.24 16.84
N GLU A 222 10.38 16.43 16.79
CA GLU A 222 10.98 17.74 16.51
C GLU A 222 11.09 18.07 15.02
N VAL A 223 10.90 17.09 14.11
CA VAL A 223 11.03 17.26 12.67
C VAL A 223 9.79 17.93 12.09
N LEU A 224 9.97 18.99 11.33
CA LEU A 224 8.93 19.59 10.50
C LEU A 224 8.83 18.84 9.17
N ALA A 225 7.62 18.53 8.73
CA ALA A 225 7.43 17.88 7.45
C ALA A 225 6.33 18.55 6.62
N SER A 226 6.57 18.63 5.32
CA SER A 226 5.57 19.04 4.34
C SER A 226 5.45 18.01 3.22
N TYR A 227 4.20 17.70 2.86
CA TYR A 227 3.89 16.78 1.78
C TYR A 227 2.93 17.45 0.81
N SER A 228 3.24 17.38 -0.47
CA SER A 228 2.41 17.92 -1.54
C SER A 228 2.21 16.85 -2.61
N LEU A 229 0.98 16.64 -3.02
CA LEU A 229 0.61 15.71 -4.07
C LEU A 229 -0.48 16.30 -4.94
N ASN A 230 -0.32 16.18 -6.27
CA ASN A 230 -1.42 16.30 -7.21
C ASN A 230 -1.43 15.15 -8.22
N GLN A 231 -2.60 14.87 -8.81
CA GLN A 231 -2.78 13.73 -9.73
C GLN A 231 -3.15 14.16 -11.16
N TYR A 232 -2.89 15.38 -11.53
CA TYR A 232 -3.16 15.92 -12.87
C TYR A 232 -1.95 16.63 -13.50
N GLN A 233 -0.79 16.59 -12.86
CA GLN A 233 0.42 17.25 -13.35
C GLN A 233 0.89 16.62 -14.67
N PRO A 234 1.05 17.43 -15.77
CA PRO A 234 1.40 16.89 -17.07
C PRO A 234 2.72 16.13 -17.11
N GLN A 235 3.71 16.61 -16.36
CA GLN A 235 5.01 15.96 -16.21
C GLN A 235 5.14 15.39 -14.80
N PRO A 236 5.35 14.06 -14.64
CA PRO A 236 5.54 13.46 -13.34
C PRO A 236 6.74 14.05 -12.61
N GLU A 237 6.54 14.34 -11.33
CA GLU A 237 7.59 14.77 -10.42
C GLU A 237 7.51 13.96 -9.14
N GLN A 238 8.67 13.60 -8.61
CA GLN A 238 8.77 13.02 -7.28
C GLN A 238 10.10 13.46 -6.66
N MET A 239 10.02 14.28 -5.63
CA MET A 239 11.17 14.85 -4.96
C MET A 239 11.02 14.73 -3.45
N LEU A 240 11.97 14.05 -2.82
CA LEU A 240 12.10 13.99 -1.37
C LEU A 240 13.39 14.70 -0.95
N THR A 241 13.27 15.66 -0.05
CA THR A 241 14.41 16.39 0.54
C THR A 241 14.44 16.18 2.05
N LEU A 242 15.58 15.77 2.57
CA LEU A 242 15.88 15.69 3.99
C LEU A 242 16.89 16.79 4.33
N VAL A 243 16.47 17.78 5.10
CA VAL A 243 17.33 18.87 5.58
C VAL A 243 17.82 18.50 6.98
N CYS A 244 19.13 18.38 7.13
CA CYS A 244 19.79 17.99 8.37
C CYS A 244 20.70 19.09 8.90
N GLU A 245 21.17 18.97 10.14
CA GLU A 245 22.05 19.97 10.78
C GLU A 245 23.32 20.30 9.98
N ARG A 246 23.88 19.33 9.28
CA ARG A 246 25.17 19.45 8.60
C ARG A 246 25.13 19.10 7.11
N GLY A 247 23.96 19.10 6.52
CA GLY A 247 23.82 18.81 5.10
C GLY A 247 22.39 18.51 4.66
N MET A 248 22.24 18.12 3.42
CA MET A 248 20.96 17.83 2.81
C MET A 248 21.07 16.60 1.91
N LEU A 249 20.06 15.76 1.93
CA LEU A 249 19.87 14.66 0.96
C LEU A 249 18.64 14.95 0.10
N ARG A 250 18.77 14.74 -1.19
CA ARG A 250 17.68 14.99 -2.11
C ARG A 250 17.63 13.90 -3.19
#